data_9b74a293037a15b601743a5f37df3c0f
#
_entry.id   9b74a293037a15b601743a5f37df3c0f
#
_cell.length_a   1.000
_cell.length_b   1.000
_cell.length_c   1.000
_cell.angle_alpha   90.00
_cell.angle_beta   90.00
_cell.angle_gamma   90.00
#
_symmetry.space_group_name_H-M   'P 1'
#
loop_
_entity.id
_entity.type
_entity.pdbx_description
1 polymer ?
#
loop_
_entity_poly.entity_id
_entity_poly.type
_entity_poly.pdbx_seq_one_letter_code
_entity_poly.pdbx_strand_id
1 'polypeptide(L)'
;MNIRLTSCLLAATALIAVAEDKVATTNKPPTVETQPAKVVRTEAEWRKLLTPEQYRVTRTAGTERPFGEAYDLFNKQGEGTYFCVCCNAELFTSKEKFHSGCGWPSFYDSSK
;
A
#
# COMPACT_ATOMS: atom_id res chain seq x y z
N MET A 1 48.70 -45.71 1.16
CA MET A 1 50.10 -45.25 1.15
C MET A 1 50.05 -43.80 1.61
N ASN A 2 50.14 -43.63 2.90
CA ASN A 2 51.29 -42.95 3.53
C ASN A 2 51.33 -41.43 3.21
N ILE A 3 51.42 -40.48 4.06
CA ILE A 3 51.89 -40.38 5.45
C ILE A 3 51.84 -38.87 5.79
N ARG A 4 51.33 -38.56 6.97
CA ARG A 4 51.88 -37.65 8.04
C ARG A 4 51.95 -36.14 7.80
N LEU A 5 51.38 -35.46 8.74
CA LEU A 5 51.90 -34.81 9.99
C LEU A 5 52.56 -33.47 9.70
N THR A 6 52.42 -32.44 10.42
CA THR A 6 52.40 -32.02 11.82
C THR A 6 52.18 -30.53 11.83
N SER A 7 51.35 -29.98 12.70
CA SER A 7 51.71 -29.45 14.02
C SER A 7 52.36 -28.05 14.08
N CYS A 8 51.83 -27.27 14.89
CA CYS A 8 52.32 -26.22 15.80
C CYS A 8 51.65 -24.88 15.63
N LEU A 9 50.78 -24.54 16.52
CA LEU A 9 51.00 -23.75 17.76
C LEU A 9 51.52 -22.35 17.49
N LEU A 10 50.72 -21.35 17.81
CA LEU A 10 51.06 -20.39 18.87
C LEU A 10 49.92 -19.38 19.07
N ALA A 11 49.56 -19.23 20.31
CA ALA A 11 48.59 -18.31 20.85
C ALA A 11 49.05 -16.85 20.75
N ALA A 12 48.12 -15.97 20.51
CA ALA A 12 48.27 -14.58 20.95
C ALA A 12 46.88 -14.10 21.39
N THR A 13 46.68 -14.11 22.69
CA THR A 13 45.59 -13.45 23.41
C THR A 13 45.80 -11.94 23.29
N ALA A 14 44.87 -11.27 22.63
CA ALA A 14 44.69 -9.84 22.78
C ALA A 14 43.29 -9.61 23.38
N LEU A 15 43.27 -9.34 24.69
CA LEU A 15 42.16 -8.77 25.40
C LEU A 15 41.94 -7.35 24.88
N ILE A 16 40.85 -7.14 24.14
CA ILE A 16 40.31 -5.80 23.92
C ILE A 16 39.09 -5.70 24.79
N ALA A 17 39.20 -4.95 25.87
CA ALA A 17 38.05 -4.52 26.67
C ALA A 17 37.22 -3.55 25.84
N VAL A 18 36.06 -3.97 25.40
CA VAL A 18 35.09 -3.08 24.81
C VAL A 18 34.17 -2.62 25.93
N ALA A 19 34.17 -1.33 26.19
CA ALA A 19 33.31 -0.65 27.13
C ALA A 19 31.84 -0.89 26.73
N GLU A 20 31.07 -1.41 27.66
CA GLU A 20 29.60 -1.51 27.54
C GLU A 20 29.00 -0.10 27.64
N ASP A 21 28.68 0.46 26.50
CA ASP A 21 27.82 1.66 26.43
C ASP A 21 26.37 1.21 26.57
N LYS A 22 25.80 1.49 27.72
CA LYS A 22 24.40 1.19 28.06
C LYS A 22 23.48 2.15 27.31
N VAL A 23 23.18 1.84 26.07
CA VAL A 23 22.09 2.48 25.34
C VAL A 23 20.79 1.90 25.84
N ALA A 24 20.02 2.69 26.57
CA ALA A 24 18.66 2.38 26.96
C ALA A 24 17.78 2.26 25.71
N THR A 25 17.54 1.04 25.29
CA THR A 25 16.62 0.73 24.20
C THR A 25 15.19 0.84 24.73
N THR A 26 14.57 1.99 24.54
CA THR A 26 13.12 2.12 24.62
C THR A 26 12.54 1.42 23.39
N ASN A 27 12.21 0.15 23.54
CA ASN A 27 11.46 -0.63 22.57
C ASN A 27 10.00 -0.16 22.54
N LYS A 28 9.75 0.97 21.89
CA LYS A 28 8.43 1.27 21.32
C LYS A 28 8.49 0.75 19.89
N PRO A 29 7.67 -0.25 19.51
CA PRO A 29 7.61 -0.65 18.12
C PRO A 29 7.21 0.57 17.29
N PRO A 30 7.87 0.85 16.15
CA PRO A 30 7.43 1.90 15.25
C PRO A 30 6.04 1.52 14.77
N THR A 31 5.05 2.31 15.15
CA THR A 31 3.75 2.30 14.50
C THR A 31 4.03 2.80 13.08
N VAL A 32 4.29 1.89 12.18
CA VAL A 32 4.35 2.19 10.75
C VAL A 32 2.91 2.51 10.35
N GLU A 33 2.53 3.76 10.42
CA GLU A 33 1.44 4.28 9.60
C GLU A 33 1.90 4.10 8.16
N THR A 34 1.56 2.96 7.60
CA THR A 34 1.80 2.66 6.19
C THR A 34 0.78 3.47 5.40
N GLN A 35 1.04 4.76 5.23
CA GLN A 35 0.37 5.50 4.18
C GLN A 35 0.76 4.83 2.86
N PRO A 36 -0.21 4.48 2.02
CA PRO A 36 0.10 3.85 0.75
C PRO A 36 1.07 4.75 -0.01
N ALA A 37 2.20 4.17 -0.43
CA ALA A 37 3.22 4.90 -1.16
C ALA A 37 2.58 5.57 -2.37
N LYS A 38 2.84 6.88 -2.54
CA LYS A 38 2.30 7.63 -3.67
C LYS A 38 2.69 6.95 -4.98
N VAL A 39 1.70 6.46 -5.72
CA VAL A 39 1.92 5.82 -7.02
C VAL A 39 2.23 6.91 -8.05
N VAL A 40 3.46 6.89 -8.57
CA VAL A 40 3.92 7.81 -9.64
C VAL A 40 4.06 7.01 -10.93
N ARG A 41 3.33 7.42 -11.97
CA ARG A 41 3.38 6.81 -13.31
C ARG A 41 3.29 7.91 -14.36
N THR A 42 3.83 7.64 -15.53
CA THR A 42 3.70 8.52 -16.69
C THR A 42 2.27 8.45 -17.27
N GLU A 43 1.88 9.47 -18.02
CA GLU A 43 0.57 9.48 -18.69
C GLU A 43 0.42 8.31 -19.69
N ALA A 44 1.51 7.90 -20.34
CA ALA A 44 1.50 6.76 -21.25
C ALA A 44 1.23 5.44 -20.52
N GLU A 45 1.77 5.27 -19.33
CA GLU A 45 1.50 4.10 -18.48
C GLU A 45 0.06 4.08 -17.99
N TRP A 46 -0.47 5.23 -17.57
CA TRP A 46 -1.87 5.33 -17.15
C TRP A 46 -2.83 4.97 -18.28
N ARG A 47 -2.57 5.42 -19.53
CA ARG A 47 -3.39 5.07 -20.69
C ARG A 47 -3.39 3.59 -21.03
N LYS A 48 -2.33 2.85 -20.67
CA LYS A 48 -2.26 1.39 -20.86
C LYS A 48 -2.97 0.61 -19.76
N LEU A 49 -3.01 1.16 -18.55
CA LEU A 49 -3.56 0.48 -17.37
C LEU A 49 -5.05 0.72 -17.18
N LEU A 50 -5.52 1.89 -17.53
CA LEU A 50 -6.90 2.33 -17.31
C LEU A 50 -7.72 2.19 -18.59
N THR A 51 -9.00 1.90 -18.45
CA THR A 51 -9.92 2.04 -19.59
C THR A 51 -10.01 3.52 -19.99
N PRO A 52 -10.44 3.84 -21.22
CA PRO A 52 -10.59 5.23 -21.64
C PRO A 52 -11.46 6.06 -20.70
N GLU A 53 -12.53 5.48 -20.18
CA GLU A 53 -13.44 6.17 -19.24
C GLU A 53 -12.77 6.36 -17.88
N GLN A 54 -12.12 5.36 -17.32
CA GLN A 54 -11.35 5.48 -16.09
C GLN A 54 -10.25 6.54 -16.20
N TYR A 55 -9.55 6.57 -17.34
CA TYR A 55 -8.54 7.59 -17.61
C TYR A 55 -9.16 8.99 -17.65
N ARG A 56 -10.27 9.15 -18.36
CA ARG A 56 -10.99 10.43 -18.46
C ARG A 56 -11.39 10.97 -17.10
N VAL A 57 -11.96 10.12 -16.26
CA VAL A 57 -12.43 10.51 -14.93
C VAL A 57 -11.26 10.80 -13.99
N THR A 58 -10.25 9.93 -13.94
CA THR A 58 -9.19 10.01 -12.91
C THR A 58 -8.02 10.89 -13.30
N ARG A 59 -7.76 11.11 -14.61
CA ARG A 59 -6.55 11.81 -15.11
C ARG A 59 -6.85 13.10 -15.83
N THR A 60 -8.06 13.30 -16.34
CA THR A 60 -8.43 14.52 -17.10
C THR A 60 -9.60 15.28 -16.48
N ALA A 61 -9.81 15.14 -15.16
CA ALA A 61 -10.86 15.81 -14.41
C ALA A 61 -12.28 15.62 -15.00
N GLY A 62 -12.51 14.48 -15.64
CA GLY A 62 -13.83 14.11 -16.11
C GLY A 62 -14.74 13.63 -14.97
N THR A 63 -16.02 13.48 -15.27
CA THR A 63 -16.98 12.82 -14.38
C THR A 63 -17.82 11.84 -15.16
N GLU A 64 -18.36 10.84 -14.51
CA GLU A 64 -19.32 9.92 -15.08
C GLU A 64 -20.68 10.61 -15.27
N ARG A 65 -21.54 10.02 -16.08
CA ARG A 65 -22.93 10.51 -16.24
C ARG A 65 -23.75 10.14 -15.00
N PRO A 66 -24.62 11.04 -14.51
CA PRO A 66 -25.55 10.69 -13.46
C PRO A 66 -26.50 9.59 -13.97
N PHE A 67 -26.88 8.66 -13.11
CA PHE A 67 -27.73 7.51 -13.44
C PHE A 67 -27.18 6.64 -14.59
N GLY A 68 -25.85 6.65 -14.80
CA GLY A 68 -25.17 5.84 -15.79
C GLY A 68 -24.77 4.46 -15.28
N GLU A 69 -23.98 3.74 -16.08
CA GLU A 69 -23.53 2.38 -15.78
C GLU A 69 -22.81 2.25 -14.43
N ALA A 70 -21.98 3.22 -14.07
CA ALA A 70 -21.28 3.23 -12.77
C ALA A 70 -22.27 3.30 -11.60
N TYR A 71 -23.32 4.09 -11.73
CA TYR A 71 -24.38 4.16 -10.72
C TYR A 71 -25.17 2.86 -10.63
N ASP A 72 -25.48 2.24 -11.77
CA ASP A 72 -26.19 0.97 -11.81
C ASP A 72 -25.35 -0.16 -11.19
N LEU A 73 -24.06 -0.22 -11.49
CA LEU A 73 -23.14 -1.16 -10.87
C LEU A 73 -23.04 -0.94 -9.36
N PHE A 74 -22.88 0.31 -8.93
CA PHE A 74 -22.87 0.66 -7.53
C PHE A 74 -24.11 0.18 -6.79
N ASN A 75 -25.29 0.36 -7.38
CA ASN A 75 -26.56 -0.06 -6.76
C ASN A 75 -26.69 -1.58 -6.68
N LYS A 76 -26.18 -2.31 -7.66
CA LYS A 76 -26.22 -3.79 -7.72
C LYS A 76 -25.18 -4.46 -6.85
N GLN A 77 -24.07 -3.77 -6.52
CA GLN A 77 -23.03 -4.32 -5.66
C GLN A 77 -23.54 -4.55 -4.23
N GLY A 78 -23.29 -5.75 -3.73
CA GLY A 78 -23.55 -6.13 -2.35
C GLY A 78 -22.49 -5.63 -1.37
N GLU A 79 -22.25 -6.39 -0.30
CA GLU A 79 -21.23 -6.07 0.69
C GLU A 79 -19.82 -6.18 0.09
N GLY A 80 -18.94 -5.27 0.51
CA GLY A 80 -17.54 -5.23 0.07
C GLY A 80 -16.84 -3.91 0.37
N THR A 81 -15.62 -3.81 -0.14
CA THR A 81 -14.74 -2.64 0.00
C THR A 81 -14.49 -2.04 -1.37
N TYR A 82 -14.48 -0.73 -1.44
CA TYR A 82 -14.21 0.06 -2.65
C TYR A 82 -12.78 0.56 -2.62
N PHE A 83 -12.05 0.29 -3.69
CA PHE A 83 -10.64 0.66 -3.83
C PHE A 83 -10.42 1.64 -4.96
N CYS A 84 -9.42 2.49 -4.82
CA CYS A 84 -8.99 3.39 -5.89
C CYS A 84 -8.45 2.60 -7.08
N VAL A 85 -9.00 2.80 -8.27
CA VAL A 85 -8.55 2.12 -9.50
C VAL A 85 -7.10 2.46 -9.88
N CYS A 86 -6.58 3.59 -9.42
CA CYS A 86 -5.22 4.02 -9.72
C CYS A 86 -4.16 3.46 -8.75
N CYS A 87 -4.41 3.52 -7.44
CA CYS A 87 -3.40 3.19 -6.43
C CYS A 87 -3.80 2.05 -5.50
N ASN A 88 -4.99 1.49 -5.69
CA ASN A 88 -5.55 0.42 -4.86
C ASN A 88 -5.68 0.77 -3.37
N ALA A 89 -5.68 2.06 -3.02
CA ALA A 89 -6.00 2.49 -1.66
C ALA A 89 -7.47 2.19 -1.36
N GLU A 90 -7.75 1.73 -0.15
CA GLU A 90 -9.11 1.59 0.33
C GLU A 90 -9.75 2.97 0.48
N LEU A 91 -10.96 3.14 -0.03
CA LEU A 91 -11.68 4.40 -0.03
C LEU A 91 -12.93 4.35 0.85
N PHE A 92 -13.77 3.32 0.66
CA PHE A 92 -15.05 3.16 1.35
C PHE A 92 -15.36 1.69 1.55
N THR A 93 -16.25 1.40 2.48
CA THR A 93 -16.89 0.09 2.59
C THR A 93 -18.37 0.19 2.24
N SER A 94 -19.02 -0.92 1.99
CA SER A 94 -20.46 -0.98 1.73
C SER A 94 -21.31 -0.51 2.92
N LYS A 95 -20.73 -0.45 4.12
CA LYS A 95 -21.42 0.03 5.34
C LYS A 95 -21.69 1.53 5.29
N GLU A 96 -20.81 2.29 4.63
CA GLU A 96 -20.95 3.74 4.48
C GLU A 96 -21.82 4.11 3.25
N LYS A 97 -22.20 3.12 2.43
CA LYS A 97 -22.98 3.31 1.22
C LYS A 97 -24.41 3.77 1.53
N PHE A 98 -24.89 4.78 0.82
CA PHE A 98 -26.29 5.20 0.88
C PHE A 98 -26.82 5.68 -0.48
N HIS A 99 -28.14 5.72 -0.62
CA HIS A 99 -28.82 6.20 -1.81
C HIS A 99 -29.19 7.67 -1.64
N SER A 100 -28.43 8.55 -2.27
CA SER A 100 -28.69 10.01 -2.22
C SER A 100 -29.74 10.47 -3.24
N GLY A 101 -30.01 9.66 -4.27
CA GLY A 101 -30.88 10.05 -5.39
C GLY A 101 -30.24 11.01 -6.39
N CYS A 102 -28.96 11.37 -6.23
CA CYS A 102 -28.27 12.31 -7.12
C CYS A 102 -27.73 11.66 -8.41
N GLY A 103 -27.80 10.34 -8.54
CA GLY A 103 -27.35 9.61 -9.72
C GLY A 103 -25.87 9.24 -9.72
N TRP A 104 -25.17 9.46 -8.61
CA TRP A 104 -23.77 9.03 -8.39
C TRP A 104 -23.64 8.17 -7.14
N PRO A 105 -22.59 7.31 -7.08
CA PRO A 105 -22.22 6.61 -5.86
C PRO A 105 -22.06 7.56 -4.67
N SER A 106 -22.67 7.21 -3.54
CA SER A 106 -22.70 8.07 -2.35
C SER A 106 -22.36 7.31 -1.09
N PHE A 107 -21.51 7.91 -0.25
CA PHE A 107 -21.03 7.34 1.01
C PHE A 107 -21.10 8.40 2.12
N TYR A 108 -21.39 7.98 3.35
CA TYR A 108 -21.46 8.88 4.50
C TYR A 108 -20.07 9.31 4.99
N ASP A 109 -19.09 8.43 4.89
CA ASP A 109 -17.73 8.64 5.40
C ASP A 109 -16.73 7.87 4.53
N SER A 110 -15.45 8.19 4.65
CA SER A 110 -14.36 7.47 4.00
C SER A 110 -13.80 6.40 4.92
N SER A 111 -13.40 5.27 4.32
CA SER A 111 -12.53 4.31 5.01
C SER A 111 -11.20 4.99 5.35
N LYS A 112 -10.68 4.73 6.52
CA LYS A 112 -9.42 5.35 6.97
C LYS A 112 -8.21 4.57 6.52
#